data_cbb07f7935612c246bb2782e5e97ec55
#
_entry.id   cbb07f7935612c246bb2782e5e97ec55
#
_cell.length_a   1.000
_cell.length_b   1.000
_cell.length_c   1.000
_cell.angle_alpha   90.00
_cell.angle_beta   90.00
_cell.angle_gamma   90.00
#
_symmetry.space_group_name_H-M   'P 1'
#
loop_
_entity.id
_entity.type
_entity.pdbx_description
1 polymer ?
#
loop_
_entity_poly.entity_id
_entity_poly.type
_entity_poly.pdbx_seq_one_letter_code
_entity_poly.pdbx_strand_id
1 'polypeptide(L)'
;MYQFFVEPEQIDVAGKSVIIRGNDVNHIKNVLRMRPGEEVAVSNGIDGREYRCGILALEEDCVRLELRFIKEDGVELPAKIYLFQGLPKADKMELIIQKAVELGAFQVIPVAMKRCVVKLDEKKADSKIKRWQGIAEAAAKQSKRGVIPTVAPVMSYAQAVKMASEMDLKLVPYELAEGMEQTKQLIESVKPGQRIAIFIGPEGGFDPEEIRTATEAGIHPITLGKRILRTETAGFTTIAWLMYQLEN
;
A
#
# COMPACT_ATOMS: atom_id res chain seq x y z
N MET A 1 -5.99 -2.07 21.25
CA MET A 1 -6.90 -3.10 20.75
C MET A 1 -6.20 -3.79 19.59
N TYR A 2 -6.27 -5.11 19.53
CA TYR A 2 -5.70 -5.93 18.44
C TYR A 2 -6.64 -5.96 17.25
N GLN A 3 -6.07 -5.96 16.05
CA GLN A 3 -6.80 -6.04 14.77
C GLN A 3 -6.43 -7.31 14.03
N PHE A 4 -7.45 -7.97 13.47
CA PHE A 4 -7.31 -9.19 12.69
C PHE A 4 -7.98 -9.04 11.34
N PHE A 5 -7.42 -9.67 10.31
CA PHE A 5 -8.05 -9.76 9.01
C PHE A 5 -8.76 -11.11 8.87
N VAL A 6 -9.94 -11.08 8.29
CA VAL A 6 -10.74 -12.28 7.98
C VAL A 6 -11.28 -12.17 6.54
N GLU A 7 -11.65 -13.29 5.95
CA GLU A 7 -12.35 -13.29 4.67
C GLU A 7 -13.77 -12.70 4.84
N PRO A 8 -14.32 -12.03 3.82
CA PRO A 8 -15.66 -11.41 3.90
C PRO A 8 -16.76 -12.37 4.37
N GLU A 9 -16.67 -13.65 3.98
CA GLU A 9 -17.64 -14.71 4.32
C GLU A 9 -17.61 -15.09 5.81
N GLN A 10 -16.57 -14.68 6.54
CA GLN A 10 -16.45 -14.89 7.98
C GLN A 10 -17.15 -13.79 8.80
N ILE A 11 -17.73 -12.79 8.13
CA ILE A 11 -18.46 -11.67 8.74
C ILE A 11 -19.94 -11.77 8.39
N ASP A 12 -20.76 -12.13 9.35
CA ASP A 12 -22.23 -12.09 9.24
C ASP A 12 -22.77 -10.86 9.98
N VAL A 13 -22.98 -9.78 9.21
CA VAL A 13 -23.51 -8.52 9.77
C VAL A 13 -24.94 -8.69 10.27
N ALA A 14 -25.78 -9.45 9.54
CA ALA A 14 -27.18 -9.65 9.91
C ALA A 14 -27.31 -10.52 11.18
N GLY A 15 -26.51 -11.58 11.29
CA GLY A 15 -26.43 -12.44 12.46
C GLY A 15 -25.56 -11.89 13.59
N LYS A 16 -24.98 -10.69 13.42
CA LYS A 16 -24.06 -10.04 14.37
C LYS A 16 -22.94 -10.97 14.84
N SER A 17 -22.37 -11.75 13.93
CA SER A 17 -21.32 -12.69 14.25
C SER A 17 -20.13 -12.60 13.31
N VAL A 18 -18.95 -12.85 13.87
CA VAL A 18 -17.70 -12.95 13.11
C VAL A 18 -16.91 -14.16 13.59
N ILE A 19 -16.25 -14.86 12.66
CA ILE A 19 -15.47 -16.05 12.99
C ILE A 19 -14.03 -15.84 12.50
N ILE A 20 -13.07 -15.87 13.41
CA ILE A 20 -11.63 -15.89 13.06
C ILE A 20 -11.17 -17.34 12.93
N ARG A 21 -10.47 -17.69 11.85
CA ARG A 21 -9.88 -19.00 11.58
C ARG A 21 -8.40 -18.91 11.25
N GLY A 22 -7.74 -20.07 11.19
CA GLY A 22 -6.34 -20.16 10.76
C GLY A 22 -5.33 -19.69 11.79
N ASN A 23 -4.24 -19.09 11.36
CA ASN A 23 -3.08 -18.76 12.21
C ASN A 23 -3.41 -17.76 13.35
N ASP A 24 -4.38 -16.90 13.14
CA ASP A 24 -4.76 -15.88 14.13
C ASP A 24 -5.45 -16.52 15.36
N VAL A 25 -6.03 -17.74 15.23
CA VAL A 25 -6.59 -18.50 16.37
C VAL A 25 -5.50 -18.79 17.40
N ASN A 26 -4.37 -19.35 16.95
CA ASN A 26 -3.23 -19.62 17.84
C ASN A 26 -2.65 -18.33 18.42
N HIS A 27 -2.57 -17.27 17.61
CA HIS A 27 -2.10 -15.97 18.07
C HIS A 27 -2.96 -15.40 19.20
N ILE A 28 -4.28 -15.41 19.04
CA ILE A 28 -5.25 -14.93 20.05
C ILE A 28 -5.15 -15.78 21.34
N LYS A 29 -5.17 -17.10 21.21
CA LYS A 29 -5.25 -18.02 22.36
C LYS A 29 -3.94 -18.10 23.15
N ASN A 30 -2.82 -18.29 22.44
CA ASN A 30 -1.57 -18.72 23.06
C ASN A 30 -0.53 -17.59 23.15
N VAL A 31 -0.52 -16.64 22.20
CA VAL A 31 0.43 -15.52 22.22
C VAL A 31 -0.16 -14.34 23.00
N LEU A 32 -1.33 -13.87 22.61
CA LEU A 32 -2.01 -12.75 23.26
C LEU A 32 -2.76 -13.19 24.55
N ARG A 33 -3.07 -14.47 24.66
CA ARG A 33 -3.80 -15.07 25.81
C ARG A 33 -5.10 -14.36 26.14
N MET A 34 -5.81 -13.97 25.08
CA MET A 34 -7.10 -13.28 25.23
C MET A 34 -8.19 -14.18 25.79
N ARG A 35 -9.20 -13.57 26.37
CA ARG A 35 -10.31 -14.27 27.06
C ARG A 35 -11.66 -13.85 26.48
N PRO A 36 -12.71 -14.68 26.63
CA PRO A 36 -14.08 -14.27 26.35
C PRO A 36 -14.44 -12.96 27.06
N GLY A 37 -15.15 -12.08 26.36
CA GLY A 37 -15.50 -10.73 26.81
C GLY A 37 -14.53 -9.64 26.38
N GLU A 38 -13.27 -9.96 26.04
CA GLU A 38 -12.32 -8.98 25.52
C GLU A 38 -12.64 -8.51 24.11
N GLU A 39 -12.23 -7.29 23.78
CA GLU A 39 -12.54 -6.64 22.53
C GLU A 39 -11.41 -6.78 21.51
N VAL A 40 -11.83 -7.01 20.26
CA VAL A 40 -10.95 -7.02 19.08
C VAL A 40 -11.55 -6.20 17.96
N ALA A 41 -10.70 -5.67 17.09
CA ALA A 41 -11.09 -5.12 15.81
C ALA A 41 -10.91 -6.20 14.72
N VAL A 42 -11.85 -6.26 13.80
CA VAL A 42 -11.76 -7.13 12.62
C VAL A 42 -11.94 -6.30 11.36
N SER A 43 -11.22 -6.61 10.31
CA SER A 43 -11.38 -6.02 8.98
C SER A 43 -11.35 -7.13 7.93
N ASN A 44 -12.03 -6.94 6.79
CA ASN A 44 -11.99 -7.91 5.70
C ASN A 44 -10.90 -7.59 4.65
N GLY A 45 -10.11 -6.54 4.87
CA GLY A 45 -9.04 -6.14 3.99
C GLY A 45 -9.48 -5.48 2.66
N ILE A 46 -10.78 -5.27 2.45
CA ILE A 46 -11.38 -4.85 1.17
C ILE A 46 -12.17 -3.55 1.29
N ASP A 47 -13.12 -3.49 2.25
CA ASP A 47 -14.10 -2.40 2.32
C ASP A 47 -13.70 -1.21 3.18
N GLY A 48 -12.53 -1.28 3.82
CA GLY A 48 -12.02 -0.21 4.67
C GLY A 48 -12.70 -0.08 6.04
N ARG A 49 -13.69 -0.92 6.33
CA ARG A 49 -14.46 -0.89 7.57
C ARG A 49 -13.72 -1.57 8.71
N GLU A 50 -13.98 -1.10 9.91
CA GLU A 50 -13.52 -1.73 11.13
C GLU A 50 -14.72 -2.31 11.91
N TYR A 51 -14.78 -3.63 12.02
CA TYR A 51 -15.80 -4.37 12.73
C TYR A 51 -15.36 -4.55 14.18
N ARG A 52 -16.00 -3.87 15.10
CA ARG A 52 -15.74 -3.96 16.55
C ARG A 52 -16.47 -5.12 17.14
N CYS A 53 -15.71 -6.06 17.69
CA CYS A 53 -16.21 -7.34 18.14
C CYS A 53 -15.80 -7.64 19.59
N GLY A 54 -16.64 -8.42 20.29
CA GLY A 54 -16.30 -9.04 21.56
C GLY A 54 -16.07 -10.53 21.38
N ILE A 55 -15.05 -11.10 22.05
CA ILE A 55 -14.80 -12.54 22.03
C ILE A 55 -15.91 -13.25 22.79
N LEU A 56 -16.67 -14.14 22.10
CA LEU A 56 -17.68 -15.01 22.72
C LEU A 56 -17.07 -16.33 23.20
N ALA A 57 -16.31 -17.00 22.34
CA ALA A 57 -15.73 -18.30 22.64
C ALA A 57 -14.39 -18.51 21.91
N LEU A 58 -13.51 -19.25 22.54
CA LEU A 58 -12.22 -19.71 22.03
C LEU A 58 -12.34 -21.23 21.78
N GLU A 59 -12.73 -21.62 20.58
CA GLU A 59 -12.89 -23.02 20.16
C GLU A 59 -11.55 -23.60 19.66
N GLU A 60 -11.50 -24.86 19.34
CA GLU A 60 -10.24 -25.53 18.95
C GLU A 60 -9.64 -24.93 17.68
N ASP A 61 -10.45 -24.73 16.65
CA ASP A 61 -10.07 -24.29 15.29
C ASP A 61 -10.54 -22.88 14.93
N CYS A 62 -11.28 -22.21 15.82
CA CYS A 62 -11.78 -20.87 15.56
C CYS A 62 -11.96 -20.03 16.83
N VAL A 63 -12.09 -18.72 16.62
CA VAL A 63 -12.55 -17.77 17.63
C VAL A 63 -13.87 -17.18 17.18
N ARG A 64 -14.91 -17.36 17.99
CA ARG A 64 -16.24 -16.78 17.73
C ARG A 64 -16.37 -15.43 18.38
N LEU A 65 -16.82 -14.47 17.62
CA LEU A 65 -16.98 -13.09 18.03
C LEU A 65 -18.42 -12.63 17.87
N GLU A 66 -18.85 -11.75 18.74
CA GLU A 66 -20.06 -10.94 18.60
C GLU A 66 -19.72 -9.61 17.96
N LEU A 67 -20.36 -9.28 16.85
CA LEU A 67 -20.25 -7.98 16.22
C LEU A 67 -21.04 -6.94 17.03
N ARG A 68 -20.36 -5.98 17.62
CA ARG A 68 -20.97 -4.93 18.45
C ARG A 68 -21.40 -3.72 17.61
N PHE A 69 -20.47 -3.19 16.81
CA PHE A 69 -20.73 -2.10 15.87
C PHE A 69 -19.70 -2.05 14.75
N ILE A 70 -20.04 -1.35 13.68
CA ILE A 70 -19.17 -1.11 12.54
C ILE A 70 -18.74 0.35 12.58
N LYS A 71 -17.43 0.58 12.51
CA LYS A 71 -16.85 1.90 12.36
C LYS A 71 -16.62 2.16 10.87
N GLU A 72 -17.38 3.08 10.30
CA GLU A 72 -17.33 3.44 8.87
C GLU A 72 -16.15 4.37 8.55
N ASP A 73 -15.75 5.22 9.51
CA ASP A 73 -14.62 6.14 9.37
C ASP A 73 -13.30 5.36 9.49
N GLY A 74 -12.83 4.85 8.36
CA GLY A 74 -11.55 4.16 8.25
C GLY A 74 -10.36 5.12 8.34
N VAL A 75 -9.16 4.53 8.34
CA VAL A 75 -7.88 5.26 8.28
C VAL A 75 -7.34 5.34 6.84
N GLU A 76 -8.17 4.98 5.87
CA GLU A 76 -7.78 5.01 4.46
C GLU A 76 -7.76 6.45 3.93
N LEU A 77 -6.77 6.74 3.09
CA LEU A 77 -6.74 8.03 2.40
C LEU A 77 -7.95 8.19 1.48
N PRO A 78 -8.51 9.39 1.35
CA PRO A 78 -9.67 9.63 0.49
C PRO A 78 -9.34 9.58 -1.02
N ALA A 79 -8.09 9.29 -1.40
CA ALA A 79 -7.62 9.08 -2.77
C ALA A 79 -6.77 7.81 -2.86
N LYS A 80 -6.65 7.23 -4.06
CA LYS A 80 -5.90 6.00 -4.28
C LYS A 80 -4.51 6.30 -4.83
N ILE A 81 -3.47 6.06 -4.03
CA ILE A 81 -2.07 6.26 -4.41
C ILE A 81 -1.47 4.94 -4.92
N TYR A 82 -1.00 4.94 -6.16
CA TYR A 82 -0.35 3.83 -6.84
C TYR A 82 1.15 4.11 -6.94
N LEU A 83 1.97 3.30 -6.26
CA LEU A 83 3.42 3.43 -6.28
C LEU A 83 4.02 2.50 -7.34
N PHE A 84 4.45 3.04 -8.47
CA PHE A 84 5.23 2.36 -9.51
C PHE A 84 6.72 2.43 -9.15
N GLN A 85 7.23 1.36 -8.57
CA GLN A 85 8.58 1.31 -8.01
C GLN A 85 9.53 0.52 -8.91
N GLY A 86 10.55 1.16 -9.45
CA GLY A 86 11.65 0.48 -10.14
C GLY A 86 12.31 -0.54 -9.21
N LEU A 87 12.55 -1.77 -9.72
CA LEU A 87 13.11 -2.86 -8.92
C LEU A 87 14.45 -2.45 -8.29
N PRO A 88 14.52 -2.28 -6.96
CA PRO A 88 15.73 -1.90 -6.26
C PRO A 88 16.61 -3.12 -5.97
N LYS A 89 17.87 -2.87 -5.59
CA LYS A 89 18.80 -3.91 -5.14
C LYS A 89 18.43 -4.44 -3.76
N ALA A 90 18.86 -5.68 -3.50
CA ALA A 90 18.72 -6.35 -2.20
C ALA A 90 17.27 -6.38 -1.69
N ASP A 91 17.10 -6.18 -0.39
CA ASP A 91 15.80 -6.26 0.30
C ASP A 91 15.09 -4.90 0.44
N LYS A 92 15.56 -3.86 -0.27
CA LYS A 92 14.98 -2.52 -0.20
C LYS A 92 13.50 -2.50 -0.58
N MET A 93 13.07 -3.37 -1.50
CA MET A 93 11.67 -3.46 -1.88
C MET A 93 10.76 -3.80 -0.69
N GLU A 94 11.25 -4.58 0.26
CA GLU A 94 10.51 -4.94 1.47
C GLU A 94 10.26 -3.71 2.36
N LEU A 95 11.29 -2.90 2.58
CA LEU A 95 11.18 -1.63 3.29
C LEU A 95 10.25 -0.65 2.55
N ILE A 96 10.38 -0.57 1.21
CA ILE A 96 9.53 0.31 0.39
C ILE A 96 8.06 -0.07 0.54
N ILE A 97 7.71 -1.35 0.42
CA ILE A 97 6.35 -1.83 0.57
C ILE A 97 5.83 -1.54 1.97
N GLN A 98 6.60 -1.91 3.00
CA GLN A 98 6.23 -1.66 4.39
C GLN A 98 5.86 -0.18 4.60
N LYS A 99 6.74 0.74 4.23
CA LYS A 99 6.54 2.18 4.45
C LYS A 99 5.50 2.80 3.53
N ALA A 100 5.38 2.33 2.29
CA ALA A 100 4.31 2.77 1.41
C ALA A 100 2.93 2.41 1.97
N VAL A 101 2.78 1.19 2.52
CA VAL A 101 1.56 0.75 3.18
C VAL A 101 1.26 1.60 4.41
N GLU A 102 2.24 1.81 5.29
CA GLU A 102 2.09 2.66 6.49
C GLU A 102 1.64 4.10 6.13
N LEU A 103 2.11 4.63 4.99
CA LEU A 103 1.78 5.98 4.50
C LEU A 103 0.50 6.04 3.66
N GLY A 104 -0.26 4.96 3.54
CA GLY A 104 -1.56 4.96 2.88
C GLY A 104 -1.56 4.61 1.38
N ALA A 105 -0.46 4.08 0.80
CA ALA A 105 -0.49 3.61 -0.58
C ALA A 105 -1.59 2.56 -0.79
N PHE A 106 -2.33 2.68 -1.90
CA PHE A 106 -3.39 1.74 -2.27
C PHE A 106 -2.83 0.48 -2.94
N GLN A 107 -1.80 0.65 -3.78
CA GLN A 107 -1.14 -0.45 -4.48
C GLN A 107 0.34 -0.15 -4.70
N VAL A 108 1.18 -1.17 -4.63
CA VAL A 108 2.59 -1.11 -5.02
C VAL A 108 2.80 -1.94 -6.28
N ILE A 109 3.37 -1.35 -7.30
CA ILE A 109 3.60 -1.94 -8.61
C ILE A 109 5.11 -2.02 -8.87
N PRO A 110 5.73 -3.20 -8.77
CA PRO A 110 7.13 -3.39 -9.12
C PRO A 110 7.33 -3.24 -10.62
N VAL A 111 8.29 -2.40 -11.04
CA VAL A 111 8.53 -2.10 -12.46
C VAL A 111 9.95 -2.48 -12.86
N ALA A 112 10.09 -3.26 -13.92
CA ALA A 112 11.36 -3.54 -14.57
C ALA A 112 11.73 -2.34 -15.46
N MET A 113 12.70 -1.55 -15.02
CA MET A 113 13.21 -0.37 -15.73
C MET A 113 14.60 -0.64 -16.30
N LYS A 114 15.01 0.19 -17.26
CA LYS A 114 16.25 0.02 -18.02
C LYS A 114 17.50 -0.03 -17.12
N ARG A 115 17.54 0.81 -16.07
CA ARG A 115 18.66 0.87 -15.13
C ARG A 115 18.50 0.00 -13.88
N CYS A 116 17.50 -0.89 -13.86
CA CYS A 116 17.41 -1.91 -12.81
C CYS A 116 18.56 -2.92 -12.95
N VAL A 117 19.31 -3.10 -11.89
CA VAL A 117 20.35 -4.16 -11.81
C VAL A 117 19.71 -5.53 -11.58
N VAL A 118 18.60 -5.55 -10.84
CA VAL A 118 17.84 -6.77 -10.56
C VAL A 118 17.02 -7.15 -11.79
N LYS A 119 17.23 -8.38 -12.26
CA LYS A 119 16.41 -9.02 -13.31
C LYS A 119 15.75 -10.24 -12.71
N LEU A 120 14.44 -10.30 -12.80
CA LEU A 120 13.65 -11.42 -12.28
C LEU A 120 13.08 -12.21 -13.46
N ASP A 121 13.33 -13.52 -13.46
CA ASP A 121 12.54 -14.45 -14.26
C ASP A 121 11.15 -14.64 -13.62
N GLU A 122 10.18 -15.19 -14.35
CA GLU A 122 8.79 -15.35 -13.88
C GLU A 122 8.71 -16.06 -12.54
N LYS A 123 9.42 -17.20 -12.39
CA LYS A 123 9.38 -17.99 -11.16
C LYS A 123 9.92 -17.22 -9.94
N LYS A 124 10.99 -16.45 -10.12
CA LYS A 124 11.55 -15.59 -9.06
C LYS A 124 10.62 -14.41 -8.78
N ALA A 125 10.00 -13.84 -9.81
CA ALA A 125 9.03 -12.76 -9.66
C ALA A 125 7.84 -13.22 -8.82
N ASP A 126 7.21 -14.36 -9.13
CA ASP A 126 6.07 -14.89 -8.38
C ASP A 126 6.40 -15.16 -6.92
N SER A 127 7.58 -15.74 -6.65
CA SER A 127 8.05 -15.98 -5.28
C SER A 127 8.24 -14.66 -4.51
N LYS A 128 8.81 -13.65 -5.16
CA LYS A 128 9.01 -12.32 -4.57
C LYS A 128 7.66 -11.63 -4.31
N ILE A 129 6.72 -11.67 -5.26
CA ILE A 129 5.39 -11.06 -5.10
C ILE A 129 4.65 -11.66 -3.91
N LYS A 130 4.63 -12.99 -3.75
CA LYS A 130 4.03 -13.65 -2.59
C LYS A 130 4.63 -13.16 -1.27
N ARG A 131 5.98 -13.08 -1.20
CA ARG A 131 6.67 -12.56 -0.01
C ARG A 131 6.33 -11.09 0.25
N TRP A 132 6.33 -10.26 -0.79
CA TRP A 132 6.03 -8.84 -0.71
C TRP A 132 4.57 -8.57 -0.31
N GLN A 133 3.63 -9.40 -0.78
CA GLN A 133 2.24 -9.34 -0.36
C GLN A 133 2.09 -9.62 1.14
N GLY A 134 2.80 -10.62 1.68
CA GLY A 134 2.82 -10.88 3.13
C GLY A 134 3.38 -9.71 3.95
N ILE A 135 4.35 -8.95 3.40
CA ILE A 135 4.86 -7.72 4.03
C ILE A 135 3.79 -6.62 4.03
N ALA A 136 3.07 -6.46 2.92
CA ALA A 136 1.97 -5.50 2.83
C ALA A 136 0.85 -5.81 3.85
N GLU A 137 0.49 -7.09 4.01
CA GLU A 137 -0.48 -7.54 5.01
C GLU A 137 -0.02 -7.24 6.45
N ALA A 138 1.23 -7.58 6.76
CA ALA A 138 1.80 -7.31 8.08
C ALA A 138 1.85 -5.80 8.39
N ALA A 139 2.22 -4.98 7.41
CA ALA A 139 2.24 -3.52 7.52
C ALA A 139 0.84 -2.94 7.69
N ALA A 140 -0.16 -3.42 6.93
CA ALA A 140 -1.56 -3.00 7.05
C ALA A 140 -2.12 -3.33 8.45
N LYS A 141 -1.82 -4.52 8.97
CA LYS A 141 -2.18 -4.92 10.34
C LYS A 141 -1.58 -3.98 11.38
N GLN A 142 -0.29 -3.68 11.27
CA GLN A 142 0.44 -2.83 12.20
C GLN A 142 -0.05 -1.37 12.15
N SER A 143 -0.31 -0.83 10.98
CA SER A 143 -0.81 0.53 10.77
C SER A 143 -2.33 0.67 10.94
N LYS A 144 -3.02 -0.41 11.31
CA LYS A 144 -4.48 -0.47 11.54
C LYS A 144 -5.32 -0.11 10.32
N ARG A 145 -4.82 -0.37 9.13
CA ARG A 145 -5.56 -0.16 7.90
C ARG A 145 -6.72 -1.15 7.78
N GLY A 146 -7.82 -0.70 7.21
CA GLY A 146 -8.99 -1.55 6.91
C GLY A 146 -8.87 -2.26 5.56
N VAL A 147 -7.98 -1.76 4.68
CA VAL A 147 -7.67 -2.34 3.37
C VAL A 147 -6.26 -2.91 3.36
N ILE A 148 -6.09 -4.10 2.79
CA ILE A 148 -4.76 -4.67 2.52
C ILE A 148 -4.31 -4.22 1.13
N PRO A 149 -3.28 -3.35 1.00
CA PRO A 149 -2.75 -2.96 -0.28
C PRO A 149 -2.21 -4.14 -1.08
N THR A 150 -2.51 -4.19 -2.37
CA THR A 150 -2.00 -5.25 -3.23
C THR A 150 -0.62 -4.93 -3.76
N VAL A 151 0.23 -5.95 -3.87
CA VAL A 151 1.49 -5.89 -4.61
C VAL A 151 1.26 -6.53 -5.98
N ALA A 152 1.28 -5.72 -7.03
CA ALA A 152 1.03 -6.18 -8.39
C ALA A 152 2.15 -7.10 -8.90
N PRO A 153 1.88 -7.95 -9.91
CA PRO A 153 2.93 -8.62 -10.66
C PRO A 153 3.95 -7.63 -11.23
N VAL A 154 5.21 -8.07 -11.39
CA VAL A 154 6.25 -7.25 -12.01
C VAL A 154 5.84 -6.94 -13.45
N MET A 155 5.89 -5.67 -13.83
CA MET A 155 5.57 -5.25 -15.19
C MET A 155 6.73 -4.46 -15.83
N SER A 156 6.71 -4.38 -17.16
CA SER A 156 7.64 -3.53 -17.88
C SER A 156 7.29 -2.05 -17.70
N TYR A 157 8.26 -1.16 -17.95
CA TYR A 157 8.03 0.28 -17.89
C TYR A 157 6.91 0.75 -18.82
N ALA A 158 6.85 0.21 -20.05
CA ALA A 158 5.80 0.54 -21.00
C ALA A 158 4.39 0.13 -20.51
N GLN A 159 4.27 -1.04 -19.88
CA GLN A 159 3.01 -1.48 -19.27
C GLN A 159 2.61 -0.57 -18.09
N ALA A 160 3.58 -0.17 -17.27
CA ALA A 160 3.37 0.73 -16.15
C ALA A 160 2.87 2.11 -16.62
N VAL A 161 3.49 2.69 -17.63
CA VAL A 161 3.06 3.97 -18.24
C VAL A 161 1.66 3.85 -18.82
N LYS A 162 1.36 2.76 -19.54
CA LYS A 162 0.02 2.49 -20.09
C LYS A 162 -1.02 2.37 -18.96
N MET A 163 -0.73 1.66 -17.88
CA MET A 163 -1.65 1.56 -16.73
C MET A 163 -1.90 2.92 -16.08
N ALA A 164 -0.86 3.74 -15.94
CA ALA A 164 -0.96 5.06 -15.35
C ALA A 164 -1.70 6.09 -16.23
N SER A 165 -1.82 5.86 -17.55
CA SER A 165 -2.50 6.80 -18.45
C SER A 165 -3.97 7.06 -18.08
N GLU A 166 -4.60 6.13 -17.38
CA GLU A 166 -5.98 6.23 -16.91
C GLU A 166 -6.10 6.90 -15.52
N MET A 167 -4.99 7.35 -14.91
CA MET A 167 -4.99 7.96 -13.60
C MET A 167 -5.07 9.48 -13.68
N ASP A 168 -5.66 10.10 -12.65
CA ASP A 168 -5.99 11.53 -12.66
C ASP A 168 -4.75 12.42 -12.50
N LEU A 169 -3.83 12.03 -11.62
CA LEU A 169 -2.55 12.71 -11.41
C LEU A 169 -1.40 11.69 -11.53
N LYS A 170 -0.34 12.08 -12.23
CA LYS A 170 0.80 11.21 -12.49
C LYS A 170 2.09 11.99 -12.23
N LEU A 171 2.91 11.52 -11.31
CA LEU A 171 4.10 12.19 -10.82
C LEU A 171 5.34 11.30 -11.00
N VAL A 172 6.44 11.90 -11.41
CA VAL A 172 7.75 11.25 -11.45
C VAL A 172 8.79 12.15 -10.80
N PRO A 173 9.20 11.88 -9.53
CA PRO A 173 10.36 12.53 -8.94
C PRO A 173 11.60 12.30 -9.81
N TYR A 174 12.18 13.38 -10.30
CA TYR A 174 13.31 13.35 -11.20
C TYR A 174 14.38 14.37 -10.77
N GLU A 175 15.62 13.93 -10.71
CA GLU A 175 16.74 14.74 -10.17
C GLU A 175 17.04 16.01 -10.97
N LEU A 176 16.72 16.02 -12.27
CA LEU A 176 16.89 17.17 -13.15
C LEU A 176 15.61 18.02 -13.29
N ALA A 177 14.53 17.68 -12.57
CA ALA A 177 13.34 18.51 -12.54
C ALA A 177 13.59 19.77 -11.70
N GLU A 178 13.21 20.90 -12.24
CA GLU A 178 13.31 22.21 -11.57
C GLU A 178 11.90 22.74 -11.27
N GLY A 179 11.83 23.70 -10.36
CA GLY A 179 10.55 24.36 -10.04
C GLY A 179 9.79 23.71 -8.89
N MET A 180 10.24 23.97 -7.65
CA MET A 180 9.52 23.55 -6.44
C MET A 180 8.09 24.09 -6.40
N GLU A 181 7.83 25.26 -6.96
CA GLU A 181 6.51 25.86 -7.04
C GLU A 181 5.54 25.00 -7.88
N GLN A 182 5.99 24.49 -9.03
CA GLN A 182 5.19 23.57 -9.84
C GLN A 182 4.89 22.28 -9.08
N THR A 183 5.88 21.72 -8.37
CA THR A 183 5.67 20.54 -7.53
C THR A 183 4.60 20.80 -6.46
N LYS A 184 4.69 21.96 -5.79
CA LYS A 184 3.73 22.36 -4.76
C LYS A 184 2.31 22.46 -5.33
N GLN A 185 2.13 23.15 -6.46
CA GLN A 185 0.83 23.29 -7.13
C GLN A 185 0.23 21.92 -7.51
N LEU A 186 1.05 20.98 -8.00
CA LEU A 186 0.59 19.63 -8.33
C LEU A 186 0.12 18.86 -7.08
N ILE A 187 0.87 18.95 -5.98
CA ILE A 187 0.48 18.32 -4.71
C ILE A 187 -0.80 18.97 -4.14
N GLU A 188 -0.91 20.30 -4.16
CA GLU A 188 -2.07 21.03 -3.67
C GLU A 188 -3.32 20.83 -4.55
N SER A 189 -3.15 20.41 -5.80
CA SER A 189 -4.26 20.13 -6.71
C SER A 189 -5.00 18.82 -6.43
N VAL A 190 -4.44 17.97 -5.56
CA VAL A 190 -4.99 16.64 -5.25
C VAL A 190 -6.32 16.73 -4.53
N LYS A 191 -7.28 15.89 -4.93
CA LYS A 191 -8.63 15.85 -4.39
C LYS A 191 -9.07 14.45 -3.98
N PRO A 192 -9.98 14.32 -3.02
CA PRO A 192 -10.65 13.06 -2.72
C PRO A 192 -11.21 12.37 -3.98
N GLY A 193 -11.15 11.05 -4.00
CA GLY A 193 -11.65 10.22 -5.10
C GLY A 193 -10.66 10.00 -6.24
N GLN A 194 -9.56 10.77 -6.31
CA GLN A 194 -8.57 10.65 -7.40
C GLN A 194 -7.72 9.38 -7.31
N ARG A 195 -7.25 8.94 -8.49
CA ARG A 195 -6.21 7.93 -8.66
C ARG A 195 -4.90 8.63 -9.00
N ILE A 196 -3.87 8.42 -8.18
CA ILE A 196 -2.60 9.12 -8.26
C ILE A 196 -1.48 8.12 -8.51
N ALA A 197 -0.74 8.28 -9.62
CA ALA A 197 0.44 7.48 -9.92
C ALA A 197 1.72 8.20 -9.47
N ILE A 198 2.61 7.47 -8.80
CA ILE A 198 3.95 7.93 -8.45
C ILE A 198 4.95 6.96 -9.07
N PHE A 199 5.86 7.45 -9.92
CA PHE A 199 6.93 6.65 -10.51
C PHE A 199 8.25 6.92 -9.81
N ILE A 200 8.86 5.89 -9.25
CA ILE A 200 10.17 5.98 -8.58
C ILE A 200 11.17 5.10 -9.31
N GLY A 201 12.28 5.68 -9.73
CA GLY A 201 13.37 4.95 -10.37
C GLY A 201 14.13 4.03 -9.43
N PRO A 202 14.89 3.04 -9.94
CA PRO A 202 15.86 2.28 -9.15
C PRO A 202 17.03 3.17 -8.71
N GLU A 203 18.03 2.60 -8.04
CA GLU A 203 19.23 3.36 -7.59
C GLU A 203 20.00 4.05 -8.73
N GLY A 204 19.91 3.53 -9.95
CA GLY A 204 20.51 4.16 -11.15
C GLY A 204 19.66 5.29 -11.75
N GLY A 205 18.52 5.63 -11.12
CA GLY A 205 17.56 6.61 -11.65
C GLY A 205 16.87 6.15 -12.92
N PHE A 206 16.20 7.08 -13.58
CA PHE A 206 15.54 6.82 -14.86
C PHE A 206 16.52 6.98 -16.04
N ASP A 207 16.32 6.23 -17.09
CA ASP A 207 16.95 6.51 -18.39
C ASP A 207 16.27 7.75 -19.02
N PRO A 208 16.99 8.62 -19.76
CA PRO A 208 16.39 9.78 -20.41
C PRO A 208 15.20 9.44 -21.32
N GLU A 209 15.23 8.29 -22.00
CA GLU A 209 14.12 7.80 -22.82
C GLU A 209 12.88 7.45 -21.99
N GLU A 210 13.08 6.91 -20.78
CA GLU A 210 11.97 6.62 -19.85
C GLU A 210 11.29 7.91 -19.39
N ILE A 211 12.07 8.96 -19.09
CA ILE A 211 11.52 10.28 -18.73
C ILE A 211 10.79 10.92 -19.91
N ARG A 212 11.34 10.82 -21.12
CA ARG A 212 10.66 11.31 -22.32
C ARG A 212 9.32 10.64 -22.51
N THR A 213 9.29 9.30 -22.48
CA THR A 213 8.06 8.50 -22.59
C THR A 213 7.06 8.87 -21.50
N ALA A 214 7.51 9.06 -20.25
CA ALA A 214 6.66 9.49 -19.15
C ALA A 214 6.02 10.85 -19.43
N THR A 215 6.81 11.83 -19.85
CA THR A 215 6.35 13.20 -20.12
C THR A 215 5.34 13.22 -21.28
N GLU A 216 5.62 12.49 -22.36
CA GLU A 216 4.69 12.33 -23.50
C GLU A 216 3.36 11.68 -23.10
N ALA A 217 3.38 10.82 -22.07
CA ALA A 217 2.17 10.21 -21.47
C ALA A 217 1.49 11.09 -20.41
N GLY A 218 1.94 12.33 -20.23
CA GLY A 218 1.38 13.26 -19.25
C GLY A 218 1.74 12.94 -17.81
N ILE A 219 2.86 12.25 -17.57
CA ILE A 219 3.42 12.06 -16.22
C ILE A 219 4.34 13.27 -15.96
N HIS A 220 4.05 14.01 -14.89
CA HIS A 220 4.71 15.26 -14.56
C HIS A 220 6.02 15.02 -13.80
N PRO A 221 7.20 15.42 -14.34
CA PRO A 221 8.43 15.49 -13.57
C PRO A 221 8.27 16.47 -12.41
N ILE A 222 8.65 16.05 -11.21
CA ILE A 222 8.64 16.88 -10.00
C ILE A 222 10.00 16.83 -9.30
N THR A 223 10.32 17.90 -8.57
CA THR A 223 11.51 17.94 -7.72
C THR A 223 11.15 17.67 -6.26
N LEU A 224 12.00 16.91 -5.57
CA LEU A 224 11.91 16.70 -4.12
C LEU A 224 12.90 17.57 -3.33
N GLY A 225 13.37 18.66 -3.94
CA GLY A 225 14.31 19.61 -3.34
C GLY A 225 15.73 19.44 -3.85
N LYS A 226 16.66 20.17 -3.25
CA LYS A 226 18.04 20.32 -3.73
C LYS A 226 18.94 19.09 -3.50
N ARG A 227 18.49 18.11 -2.73
CA ARG A 227 19.27 16.91 -2.40
C ARG A 227 18.79 15.72 -3.22
N ILE A 228 19.74 14.91 -3.68
CA ILE A 228 19.39 13.61 -4.29
C ILE A 228 18.93 12.66 -3.18
N LEU A 229 17.71 12.17 -3.31
CA LEU A 229 17.15 11.20 -2.38
C LEU A 229 17.40 9.77 -2.89
N ARG A 230 17.57 8.84 -1.97
CA ARG A 230 17.58 7.41 -2.31
C ARG A 230 16.21 6.97 -2.82
N THR A 231 16.17 5.89 -3.61
CA THR A 231 14.93 5.38 -4.22
C THR A 231 13.82 5.17 -3.19
N GLU A 232 14.15 4.57 -2.05
CA GLU A 232 13.21 4.39 -0.94
C GLU A 232 12.73 5.73 -0.37
N THR A 233 13.63 6.67 -0.14
CA THR A 233 13.31 7.98 0.44
C THR A 233 12.45 8.83 -0.49
N ALA A 234 12.70 8.79 -1.79
CA ALA A 234 11.92 9.54 -2.77
C ALA A 234 10.44 9.09 -2.77
N GLY A 235 10.20 7.77 -2.74
CA GLY A 235 8.84 7.22 -2.63
C GLY A 235 8.14 7.66 -1.35
N PHE A 236 8.80 7.53 -0.21
CA PHE A 236 8.21 7.91 1.09
C PHE A 236 7.89 9.40 1.16
N THR A 237 8.81 10.25 0.70
CA THR A 237 8.60 11.71 0.69
C THR A 237 7.39 12.09 -0.16
N THR A 238 7.27 11.52 -1.35
CA THR A 238 6.16 11.86 -2.26
C THR A 238 4.83 11.39 -1.68
N ILE A 239 4.76 10.17 -1.15
CA ILE A 239 3.52 9.67 -0.52
C ILE A 239 3.17 10.50 0.71
N ALA A 240 4.15 10.84 1.56
CA ALA A 240 3.92 11.65 2.75
C ALA A 240 3.38 13.07 2.44
N TRP A 241 3.84 13.70 1.35
CA TRP A 241 3.28 14.97 0.91
C TRP A 241 1.83 14.85 0.45
N LEU A 242 1.51 13.79 -0.29
CA LEU A 242 0.13 13.51 -0.72
C LEU A 242 -0.78 13.17 0.47
N MET A 243 -0.30 12.35 1.40
CA MET A 243 -1.00 12.03 2.65
C MET A 243 -1.32 13.30 3.44
N TYR A 244 -0.31 14.15 3.66
CA TYR A 244 -0.50 15.43 4.36
C TYR A 244 -1.55 16.31 3.67
N GLN A 245 -1.53 16.39 2.34
CA GLN A 245 -2.51 17.19 1.56
C GLN A 245 -3.92 16.61 1.62
N LEU A 246 -4.05 15.28 1.69
CA LEU A 246 -5.36 14.59 1.66
C LEU A 246 -6.03 14.52 3.04
N GLU A 247 -5.26 14.65 4.12
CA GLU A 247 -5.76 14.59 5.50
C GLU A 247 -5.99 15.98 6.13
N ASN A 248 -5.69 17.07 5.39
CA ASN A 248 -5.97 18.45 5.76
C ASN A 248 -7.12 18.99 4.92
#